data_44d2df5722e5936ee914850c75c00342
#
_entry.id   44d2df5722e5936ee914850c75c00342
#
_cell.length_a   1.000
_cell.length_b   1.000
_cell.length_c   1.000
_cell.angle_alpha   90.00
_cell.angle_beta   90.00
_cell.angle_gamma   90.00
#
_symmetry.space_group_name_H-M   'P 1'
#
loop_
_entity.id
_entity.type
_entity.pdbx_description
1 polymer ?
#
loop_
_entity_poly.entity_id
_entity_poly.type
_entity_poly.pdbx_seq_one_letter_code
_entity_poly.pdbx_strand_id
1 'polypeptide(L)'
;MFCNDTLMMNKYILKNSTYIESENCNERLANIIVDTIIVHCISLPEKEYDNNNVIAFFTNKLNYDAHETFKDLEGLKVSSHLFIRRSGEVIQFVPFDKKAWHAGKSRYKERENFNDFSIGIELEGSIDDIYTEIQYQRLKIVIQELKQLYPSIKDSNILRHSDIAPDRKKDPGAHFSLDKIK
;
A
#
# COMPACT_ATOMS: atom_id res chain seq x y z
N MET A 1 -14.07 -30.37 28.21
CA MET A 1 -13.44 -30.40 26.89
C MET A 1 -13.38 -28.95 26.37
N PHE A 2 -12.32 -28.24 26.72
CA PHE A 2 -12.18 -26.82 26.38
C PHE A 2 -11.50 -26.75 25.01
N CYS A 3 -12.21 -26.28 23.99
CA CYS A 3 -11.64 -25.97 22.69
C CYS A 3 -10.63 -24.84 22.88
N ASN A 4 -9.35 -25.16 22.72
CA ASN A 4 -8.29 -24.18 22.53
C ASN A 4 -8.39 -23.64 21.09
N ASP A 5 -9.29 -22.70 20.85
CA ASP A 5 -9.19 -21.81 19.68
C ASP A 5 -8.14 -20.75 20.01
N THR A 6 -6.89 -21.18 19.98
CA THR A 6 -5.78 -20.24 19.83
C THR A 6 -5.91 -19.68 18.40
N LEU A 7 -6.46 -18.47 18.27
CA LEU A 7 -6.41 -17.69 17.02
C LEU A 7 -4.96 -17.74 16.51
N MET A 8 -4.71 -18.55 15.50
CA MET A 8 -3.44 -18.50 14.78
C MET A 8 -3.36 -17.12 14.15
N MET A 9 -2.56 -16.24 14.75
CA MET A 9 -2.29 -14.92 14.18
C MET A 9 -1.81 -15.14 12.75
N ASN A 10 -2.57 -14.63 11.79
CA ASN A 10 -2.23 -14.75 10.38
C ASN A 10 -0.88 -14.05 10.15
N LYS A 11 0.17 -14.83 9.80
CA LYS A 11 1.53 -14.31 9.56
C LYS A 11 1.63 -13.26 8.46
N TYR A 12 0.58 -13.11 7.67
CA TYR A 12 0.47 -12.13 6.60
C TYR A 12 -0.21 -10.82 7.03
N ILE A 13 -0.54 -10.69 8.32
CA ILE A 13 -1.04 -9.46 8.93
C ILE A 13 0.03 -8.92 9.90
N LEU A 14 0.37 -7.64 9.75
CA LEU A 14 1.32 -6.97 10.66
C LEU A 14 0.76 -6.89 12.09
N LYS A 15 1.57 -7.26 13.07
CA LYS A 15 1.16 -7.25 14.49
C LYS A 15 0.81 -5.85 15.01
N ASN A 16 1.50 -4.84 14.50
CA ASN A 16 1.41 -3.45 14.95
C ASN A 16 0.65 -2.58 13.92
N SER A 17 -0.36 -3.14 13.26
CA SER A 17 -1.25 -2.42 12.37
C SER A 17 -2.71 -2.60 12.78
N THR A 18 -3.54 -1.64 12.40
CA THR A 18 -5.00 -1.80 12.41
C THR A 18 -5.40 -2.54 11.14
N TYR A 19 -6.01 -3.73 11.26
CA TYR A 19 -6.49 -4.46 10.09
C TYR A 19 -7.93 -4.09 9.76
N ILE A 20 -8.15 -3.62 8.53
CA ILE A 20 -9.47 -3.28 7.98
C ILE A 20 -9.56 -3.91 6.60
N GLU A 21 -10.30 -5.01 6.47
CA GLU A 21 -10.33 -5.81 5.25
C GLU A 21 -10.88 -5.02 4.05
N SER A 22 -10.16 -5.12 2.92
CA SER A 22 -10.60 -4.66 1.60
C SER A 22 -10.94 -5.86 0.71
N GLU A 23 -12.10 -5.80 0.07
CA GLU A 23 -12.52 -6.78 -0.95
C GLU A 23 -11.79 -6.59 -2.30
N ASN A 24 -11.09 -5.45 -2.48
CA ASN A 24 -10.39 -5.10 -3.73
C ASN A 24 -9.06 -5.84 -3.84
N CYS A 25 -9.10 -7.16 -3.80
CA CYS A 25 -7.94 -8.03 -3.88
C CYS A 25 -8.28 -9.36 -4.57
N ASN A 26 -7.25 -10.10 -4.93
CA ASN A 26 -7.37 -11.47 -5.45
C ASN A 26 -6.35 -12.39 -4.78
N GLU A 27 -6.56 -13.69 -4.93
CA GLU A 27 -5.49 -14.66 -4.68
C GLU A 27 -4.34 -14.43 -5.66
N ARG A 28 -3.09 -14.65 -5.21
CA ARG A 28 -1.94 -14.65 -6.11
C ARG A 28 -1.93 -15.94 -6.92
N LEU A 29 -1.44 -15.85 -8.15
CA LEU A 29 -1.22 -17.06 -8.95
C LEU A 29 -0.25 -18.01 -8.25
N ALA A 30 -0.46 -19.31 -8.43
CA ALA A 30 0.43 -20.31 -7.88
C ALA A 30 1.88 -20.08 -8.32
N ASN A 31 2.83 -20.27 -7.41
CA ASN A 31 4.28 -20.12 -7.63
C ASN A 31 4.76 -18.68 -7.87
N ILE A 32 3.93 -17.67 -7.66
CA ILE A 32 4.40 -16.28 -7.68
C ILE A 32 5.31 -16.04 -6.47
N ILE A 33 6.49 -15.49 -6.73
CA ILE A 33 7.42 -15.03 -5.70
C ILE A 33 7.15 -13.54 -5.48
N VAL A 34 6.74 -13.17 -4.26
CA VAL A 34 6.66 -11.77 -3.86
C VAL A 34 8.09 -11.27 -3.61
N ASP A 35 8.54 -10.32 -4.42
CA ASP A 35 9.93 -9.85 -4.42
C ASP A 35 10.07 -8.33 -4.55
N THR A 36 8.96 -7.59 -4.61
CA THR A 36 8.96 -6.16 -4.89
C THR A 36 8.07 -5.41 -3.90
N ILE A 37 8.47 -4.21 -3.51
CA ILE A 37 7.62 -3.24 -2.80
C ILE A 37 7.43 -2.03 -3.71
N ILE A 38 6.19 -1.55 -3.82
CA ILE A 38 5.85 -0.31 -4.51
C ILE A 38 5.35 0.70 -3.49
N VAL A 39 6.01 1.85 -3.45
CA VAL A 39 5.61 2.98 -2.60
C VAL A 39 4.77 3.95 -3.40
N HIS A 40 3.65 4.34 -2.82
CA HIS A 40 2.65 5.26 -3.35
C HIS A 40 2.44 6.42 -2.39
N CYS A 41 1.61 7.37 -2.80
CA CYS A 41 0.97 8.31 -1.88
C CYS A 41 -0.48 8.54 -2.25
N ILE A 42 -1.30 8.78 -1.25
CA ILE A 42 -2.71 9.12 -1.39
C ILE A 42 -3.17 10.04 -0.26
N SER A 43 -4.03 11.00 -0.60
CA SER A 43 -4.89 11.72 0.33
C SER A 43 -6.22 12.00 -0.34
N LEU A 44 -7.31 11.98 0.41
CA LEU A 44 -8.67 12.21 -0.09
C LEU A 44 -9.44 13.14 0.88
N PRO A 45 -9.85 14.35 0.44
CA PRO A 45 -9.40 15.02 -0.80
C PRO A 45 -7.88 15.22 -0.85
N GLU A 46 -7.33 15.57 -2.01
CA GLU A 46 -5.89 15.80 -2.15
C GLU A 46 -5.42 16.88 -1.17
N LYS A 47 -4.32 16.59 -0.42
CA LYS A 47 -3.74 17.45 0.64
C LYS A 47 -4.62 17.64 1.88
N GLU A 48 -5.67 16.85 2.02
CA GLU A 48 -6.41 16.73 3.27
C GLU A 48 -6.06 15.43 3.99
N TYR A 49 -5.61 15.53 5.23
CA TYR A 49 -5.05 14.42 6.00
C TYR A 49 -5.87 14.14 7.25
N ASP A 50 -5.50 13.06 7.95
CA ASP A 50 -6.07 12.68 9.25
C ASP A 50 -7.60 12.48 9.22
N ASN A 51 -8.09 12.02 8.06
CA ASN A 51 -9.49 11.66 7.85
C ASN A 51 -9.60 10.17 7.45
N ASN A 52 -10.82 9.67 7.29
CA ASN A 52 -11.07 8.26 6.96
C ASN A 52 -11.46 8.03 5.49
N ASN A 53 -11.32 9.02 4.62
CA ASN A 53 -11.77 8.90 3.24
C ASN A 53 -10.96 7.87 2.43
N VAL A 54 -9.64 7.76 2.65
CA VAL A 54 -8.81 6.71 2.04
C VAL A 54 -9.25 5.32 2.50
N ILE A 55 -9.55 5.16 3.79
CA ILE A 55 -10.08 3.91 4.33
C ILE A 55 -11.42 3.58 3.68
N ALA A 56 -12.32 4.55 3.63
CA ALA A 56 -13.63 4.39 3.00
C ALA A 56 -13.51 4.05 1.51
N PHE A 57 -12.56 4.66 0.79
CA PHE A 57 -12.31 4.39 -0.61
C PHE A 57 -11.83 2.95 -0.84
N PHE A 58 -10.82 2.50 -0.11
CA PHE A 58 -10.28 1.15 -0.25
C PHE A 58 -11.22 0.05 0.23
N THR A 59 -12.23 0.40 1.03
CA THR A 59 -13.28 -0.53 1.49
C THR A 59 -14.62 -0.36 0.76
N ASN A 60 -14.65 0.37 -0.37
CA ASN A 60 -15.85 0.62 -1.19
C ASN A 60 -17.00 1.33 -0.43
N LYS A 61 -16.66 2.19 0.53
CA LYS A 61 -17.60 2.90 1.41
C LYS A 61 -17.48 4.43 1.31
N LEU A 62 -16.71 4.94 0.33
CA LEU A 62 -16.55 6.38 0.13
C LEU A 62 -17.89 7.01 -0.27
N ASN A 63 -18.27 8.08 0.43
CA ASN A 63 -19.40 8.90 0.00
C ASN A 63 -18.93 9.84 -1.12
N TYR A 64 -19.26 9.50 -2.35
CA TYR A 64 -18.85 10.27 -3.54
C TYR A 64 -19.50 11.66 -3.63
N ASP A 65 -20.57 11.94 -2.88
CA ASP A 65 -21.21 13.25 -2.78
C ASP A 65 -20.56 14.17 -1.74
N ALA A 66 -19.65 13.65 -0.91
CA ALA A 66 -19.04 14.42 0.18
C ALA A 66 -18.02 15.46 -0.32
N HIS A 67 -17.44 15.27 -1.50
CA HIS A 67 -16.51 16.21 -2.11
C HIS A 67 -16.53 16.12 -3.64
N GLU A 68 -16.36 17.25 -4.34
CA GLU A 68 -16.45 17.30 -5.81
C GLU A 68 -15.45 16.36 -6.51
N THR A 69 -14.21 16.27 -6.00
CA THR A 69 -13.16 15.39 -6.58
C THR A 69 -13.43 13.90 -6.38
N PHE A 70 -14.38 13.53 -5.52
CA PHE A 70 -14.72 12.12 -5.30
C PHE A 70 -15.57 11.54 -6.42
N LYS A 71 -16.26 12.38 -7.21
CA LYS A 71 -17.02 11.94 -8.37
C LYS A 71 -16.17 11.17 -9.39
N ASP A 72 -14.93 11.60 -9.58
CA ASP A 72 -13.98 10.95 -10.50
C ASP A 72 -13.51 9.58 -10.02
N LEU A 73 -13.77 9.26 -8.75
CA LEU A 73 -13.42 7.98 -8.14
C LEU A 73 -14.57 6.97 -8.17
N GLU A 74 -15.78 7.42 -8.55
CA GLU A 74 -16.96 6.56 -8.55
C GLU A 74 -16.77 5.35 -9.47
N GLY A 75 -17.04 4.16 -8.93
CA GLY A 75 -16.86 2.90 -9.64
C GLY A 75 -15.42 2.37 -9.71
N LEU A 76 -14.41 3.15 -9.28
CA LEU A 76 -13.04 2.65 -9.18
C LEU A 76 -12.92 1.70 -7.98
N LYS A 77 -12.40 0.51 -8.23
CA LYS A 77 -12.10 -0.49 -7.21
C LYS A 77 -10.59 -0.69 -7.12
N VAL A 78 -10.01 -0.15 -6.07
CA VAL A 78 -8.56 -0.20 -5.79
C VAL A 78 -8.32 -0.45 -4.31
N SER A 79 -7.13 -0.88 -3.97
CA SER A 79 -6.65 -1.05 -2.60
C SER A 79 -5.14 -0.97 -2.57
N SER A 80 -4.56 -0.90 -1.38
CA SER A 80 -3.16 -1.24 -1.15
C SER A 80 -3.08 -2.29 -0.04
N HIS A 81 -1.88 -2.87 0.16
CA HIS A 81 -1.70 -3.73 1.33
C HIS A 81 -1.66 -2.90 2.61
N LEU A 82 -0.94 -1.78 2.57
CA LEU A 82 -0.74 -0.92 3.72
C LEU A 82 -1.01 0.55 3.38
N PHE A 83 -1.46 1.29 4.39
CA PHE A 83 -1.53 2.74 4.40
C PHE A 83 -0.87 3.25 5.68
N ILE A 84 0.09 4.18 5.54
CA ILE A 84 0.82 4.79 6.65
C ILE A 84 0.42 6.26 6.74
N ARG A 85 -0.33 6.60 7.78
CA ARG A 85 -0.77 7.97 8.05
C ARG A 85 0.42 8.88 8.35
N ARG A 86 0.22 10.18 8.27
CA ARG A 86 1.24 11.18 8.66
C ARG A 86 1.64 11.09 10.13
N SER A 87 0.76 10.58 10.98
CA SER A 87 1.02 10.26 12.39
C SER A 87 1.93 9.04 12.60
N GLY A 88 2.15 8.24 11.56
CA GLY A 88 2.83 6.94 11.64
C GLY A 88 1.91 5.77 11.99
N GLU A 89 0.60 5.98 12.12
CA GLU A 89 -0.35 4.88 12.22
C GLU A 89 -0.30 4.03 10.95
N VAL A 90 -0.27 2.70 11.13
CA VAL A 90 -0.25 1.74 10.04
C VAL A 90 -1.59 1.02 9.96
N ILE A 91 -2.24 1.09 8.81
CA ILE A 91 -3.48 0.38 8.51
C ILE A 91 -3.19 -0.65 7.44
N GLN A 92 -3.60 -1.89 7.65
CA GLN A 92 -3.50 -2.96 6.66
C GLN A 92 -4.88 -3.30 6.11
N PHE A 93 -4.99 -3.36 4.77
CA PHE A 93 -6.24 -3.68 4.08
C PHE A 93 -6.26 -5.07 3.47
N VAL A 94 -5.11 -5.53 2.98
CA VAL A 94 -4.98 -6.79 2.26
C VAL A 94 -3.88 -7.62 2.90
N PRO A 95 -4.12 -8.90 3.23
CA PRO A 95 -3.07 -9.80 3.68
C PRO A 95 -1.96 -9.93 2.62
N PHE A 96 -0.70 -10.09 3.03
CA PHE A 96 0.44 -10.06 2.09
C PHE A 96 0.49 -11.25 1.13
N ASP A 97 -0.15 -12.36 1.46
CA ASP A 97 -0.30 -13.52 0.57
C ASP A 97 -1.32 -13.29 -0.55
N LYS A 98 -2.15 -12.26 -0.44
CA LYS A 98 -3.07 -11.83 -1.50
C LYS A 98 -2.48 -10.72 -2.35
N LYS A 99 -3.12 -10.46 -3.49
CA LYS A 99 -2.78 -9.42 -4.46
C LYS A 99 -3.71 -8.22 -4.27
N ALA A 100 -3.21 -7.11 -3.73
CA ALA A 100 -3.94 -5.84 -3.70
C ALA A 100 -3.95 -5.18 -5.08
N TRP A 101 -4.94 -4.33 -5.35
CA TRP A 101 -5.09 -3.65 -6.64
C TRP A 101 -4.55 -2.21 -6.56
N HIS A 102 -3.21 -2.06 -6.56
CA HIS A 102 -2.53 -0.77 -6.35
C HIS A 102 -1.71 -0.25 -7.55
N ALA A 103 -1.14 -1.15 -8.36
CA ALA A 103 -0.20 -0.76 -9.41
C ALA A 103 -0.87 -0.46 -10.76
N GLY A 104 -2.04 -1.06 -11.02
CA GLY A 104 -2.73 -0.97 -12.31
C GLY A 104 -1.85 -1.46 -13.47
N LYS A 105 -2.03 -0.86 -14.67
CA LYS A 105 -1.14 -1.13 -15.80
C LYS A 105 0.25 -0.59 -15.48
N SER A 106 1.22 -1.48 -15.40
CA SER A 106 2.56 -1.18 -14.90
C SER A 106 3.62 -2.01 -15.63
N ARG A 107 4.79 -1.39 -15.87
CA ARG A 107 5.94 -2.04 -16.49
C ARG A 107 7.24 -1.42 -15.97
N TYR A 108 8.20 -2.26 -15.65
CA TYR A 108 9.55 -1.82 -15.32
C TYR A 108 10.55 -2.89 -15.78
N LYS A 109 11.54 -2.48 -16.59
CA LYS A 109 12.41 -3.42 -17.30
C LYS A 109 11.57 -4.40 -18.11
N GLU A 110 11.82 -5.69 -17.97
CA GLU A 110 11.13 -6.76 -18.70
C GLU A 110 9.89 -7.31 -17.95
N ARG A 111 9.45 -6.66 -16.86
CA ARG A 111 8.34 -7.14 -16.01
C ARG A 111 7.13 -6.21 -16.13
N GLU A 112 5.96 -6.81 -16.15
CA GLU A 112 4.63 -6.15 -16.19
C GLU A 112 3.73 -6.67 -15.07
N ASN A 113 2.58 -6.00 -14.85
CA ASN A 113 1.55 -6.42 -13.90
C ASN A 113 2.07 -6.53 -12.46
N PHE A 114 2.63 -5.44 -11.95
CA PHE A 114 3.28 -5.39 -10.63
C PHE A 114 2.35 -5.77 -9.46
N ASN A 115 1.02 -5.71 -9.60
CA ASN A 115 0.12 -6.25 -8.58
C ASN A 115 0.40 -7.72 -8.27
N ASP A 116 0.86 -8.53 -9.23
CA ASP A 116 0.97 -9.97 -9.08
C ASP A 116 2.05 -10.38 -8.06
N PHE A 117 3.14 -9.64 -7.96
CA PHE A 117 4.33 -10.01 -7.20
C PHE A 117 4.88 -8.92 -6.28
N SER A 118 4.13 -7.83 -6.09
CA SER A 118 4.55 -6.75 -5.19
C SER A 118 3.63 -6.58 -3.97
N ILE A 119 4.15 -5.85 -3.00
CA ILE A 119 3.41 -5.29 -1.88
C ILE A 119 3.28 -3.79 -2.10
N GLY A 120 2.05 -3.26 -2.20
CA GLY A 120 1.78 -1.83 -2.29
C GLY A 120 1.68 -1.20 -0.92
N ILE A 121 2.37 -0.08 -0.73
CA ILE A 121 2.35 0.71 0.50
C ILE A 121 2.03 2.16 0.14
N GLU A 122 0.92 2.66 0.64
CA GLU A 122 0.50 4.05 0.50
C GLU A 122 0.99 4.88 1.69
N LEU A 123 1.58 6.03 1.42
CA LEU A 123 1.84 7.07 2.42
C LEU A 123 0.75 8.12 2.35
N GLU A 124 0.18 8.52 3.49
CA GLU A 124 -0.74 9.66 3.52
C GLU A 124 0.01 10.92 3.09
N GLY A 125 -0.39 11.46 1.94
CA GLY A 125 0.29 12.59 1.32
C GLY A 125 -0.13 12.83 -0.11
N SER A 126 0.52 13.81 -0.75
CA SER A 126 0.43 14.13 -2.17
C SER A 126 1.81 14.11 -2.83
N ILE A 127 1.84 14.24 -4.16
CA ILE A 127 3.11 14.24 -4.93
C ILE A 127 4.02 15.43 -4.62
N ASP A 128 3.48 16.49 -4.04
CA ASP A 128 4.23 17.73 -3.68
C ASP A 128 4.59 17.78 -2.20
N ASP A 129 4.19 16.77 -1.41
CA ASP A 129 4.39 16.79 0.03
C ASP A 129 5.78 16.37 0.46
N ILE A 130 6.22 16.97 1.57
CA ILE A 130 7.30 16.43 2.39
C ILE A 130 6.69 15.43 3.39
N TYR A 131 7.16 14.20 3.36
CA TYR A 131 6.73 13.15 4.28
C TYR A 131 7.34 13.36 5.66
N THR A 132 6.58 13.01 6.69
CA THR A 132 7.02 13.17 8.07
C THR A 132 8.14 12.15 8.41
N GLU A 133 8.98 12.49 9.35
CA GLU A 133 10.04 11.58 9.80
C GLU A 133 9.46 10.29 10.38
N ILE A 134 8.31 10.37 11.06
CA ILE A 134 7.65 9.18 11.60
C ILE A 134 7.11 8.26 10.48
N GLN A 135 6.66 8.80 9.33
CA GLN A 135 6.29 7.98 8.19
C GLN A 135 7.49 7.20 7.65
N TYR A 136 8.66 7.84 7.51
CA TYR A 136 9.89 7.16 7.09
C TYR A 136 10.33 6.08 8.08
N GLN A 137 10.28 6.36 9.38
CA GLN A 137 10.61 5.38 10.41
C GLN A 137 9.68 4.17 10.35
N ARG A 138 8.36 4.39 10.22
CA ARG A 138 7.39 3.31 10.09
C ARG A 138 7.56 2.52 8.82
N LEU A 139 7.75 3.20 7.70
CA LEU A 139 8.00 2.54 6.41
C LEU A 139 9.25 1.66 6.46
N LYS A 140 10.34 2.14 7.07
CA LYS A 140 11.58 1.36 7.26
C LYS A 140 11.35 0.10 8.09
N ILE A 141 10.62 0.20 9.21
CA ILE A 141 10.26 -0.96 10.05
C ILE A 141 9.44 -1.97 9.24
N VAL A 142 8.40 -1.50 8.56
CA VAL A 142 7.54 -2.35 7.72
C VAL A 142 8.34 -3.06 6.63
N ILE A 143 9.24 -2.36 5.95
CA ILE A 143 10.11 -2.95 4.93
C ILE A 143 11.00 -4.04 5.53
N GLN A 144 11.55 -3.84 6.73
CA GLN A 144 12.36 -4.86 7.41
C GLN A 144 11.54 -6.11 7.73
N GLU A 145 10.32 -5.96 8.24
CA GLU A 145 9.41 -7.08 8.50
C GLU A 145 9.04 -7.81 7.21
N LEU A 146 8.74 -7.08 6.12
CA LEU A 146 8.46 -7.67 4.81
C LEU A 146 9.65 -8.43 4.23
N LYS A 147 10.88 -7.96 4.41
CA LYS A 147 12.09 -8.67 3.98
C LYS A 147 12.32 -9.96 4.79
N GLN A 148 11.91 -10.01 6.05
CA GLN A 148 11.93 -11.24 6.84
C GLN A 148 10.90 -12.24 6.35
N LEU A 149 9.69 -11.78 6.00
CA LEU A 149 8.61 -12.62 5.48
C LEU A 149 8.88 -13.07 4.04
N TYR A 150 9.46 -12.19 3.23
CA TYR A 150 9.77 -12.40 1.80
C TYR A 150 11.25 -12.08 1.52
N PRO A 151 12.18 -13.04 1.75
CA PRO A 151 13.64 -12.81 1.59
C PRO A 151 14.07 -12.45 0.16
N SER A 152 13.18 -12.64 -0.81
CA SER A 152 13.40 -12.24 -2.22
C SER A 152 13.30 -10.71 -2.42
N ILE A 153 12.70 -9.97 -1.48
CA ILE A 153 12.64 -8.50 -1.53
C ILE A 153 14.04 -7.95 -1.22
N LYS A 154 14.67 -7.31 -2.22
CA LYS A 154 15.96 -6.62 -2.10
C LYS A 154 15.76 -5.10 -2.17
N ASP A 155 16.73 -4.31 -1.72
CA ASP A 155 16.67 -2.85 -1.81
C ASP A 155 16.47 -2.35 -3.25
N SER A 156 17.05 -3.04 -4.23
CA SER A 156 16.87 -2.75 -5.64
C SER A 156 15.45 -2.93 -6.17
N ASN A 157 14.61 -3.65 -5.43
CA ASN A 157 13.23 -3.95 -5.79
C ASN A 157 12.21 -3.15 -4.95
N ILE A 158 12.68 -2.14 -4.22
CA ILE A 158 11.81 -1.14 -3.59
C ILE A 158 11.72 0.02 -4.58
N LEU A 159 10.55 0.19 -5.18
CA LEU A 159 10.30 1.09 -6.29
C LEU A 159 9.18 2.08 -5.95
N ARG A 160 9.17 3.20 -6.66
CA ARG A 160 8.06 4.16 -6.64
C ARG A 160 7.01 3.77 -7.69
N HIS A 161 5.78 4.17 -7.51
CA HIS A 161 4.75 3.97 -8.55
C HIS A 161 5.16 4.64 -9.87
N SER A 162 5.76 5.83 -9.80
CA SER A 162 6.31 6.53 -10.97
C SER A 162 7.42 5.75 -11.70
N ASP A 163 8.14 4.84 -11.03
CA ASP A 163 9.17 4.03 -11.69
C ASP A 163 8.55 2.93 -12.58
N ILE A 164 7.36 2.42 -12.20
CA ILE A 164 6.68 1.33 -12.92
C ILE A 164 5.54 1.79 -13.83
N ALA A 165 5.16 3.07 -13.76
CA ALA A 165 4.10 3.66 -14.59
C ALA A 165 4.38 5.15 -14.90
N PRO A 166 5.56 5.49 -15.47
CA PRO A 166 6.03 6.88 -15.61
C PRO A 166 5.12 7.77 -16.44
N ASP A 167 4.41 7.20 -17.42
CA ASP A 167 3.54 7.96 -18.33
C ASP A 167 2.22 8.40 -17.68
N ARG A 168 1.84 7.82 -16.55
CA ARG A 168 0.53 8.06 -15.91
C ARG A 168 0.59 8.36 -14.41
N LYS A 169 1.73 8.10 -13.76
CA LYS A 169 1.88 8.20 -12.30
C LYS A 169 3.12 9.00 -11.91
N LYS A 170 2.95 9.87 -10.90
CA LYS A 170 4.01 10.69 -10.34
C LYS A 170 4.31 10.36 -8.87
N ASP A 171 3.40 9.61 -8.23
CA ASP A 171 3.52 9.25 -6.82
C ASP A 171 4.72 8.31 -6.56
N PRO A 172 5.32 8.42 -5.39
CA PRO A 172 5.02 9.29 -4.26
C PRO A 172 5.55 10.73 -4.37
N GLY A 173 6.00 11.18 -5.54
CA GLY A 173 6.47 12.54 -5.79
C GLY A 173 7.97 12.75 -5.57
N ALA A 174 8.43 13.97 -5.93
CA ALA A 174 9.86 14.29 -5.96
C ALA A 174 10.50 14.41 -4.56
N HIS A 175 9.71 14.71 -3.54
CA HIS A 175 10.20 14.86 -2.16
C HIS A 175 10.33 13.53 -1.39
N PHE A 176 9.89 12.42 -2.00
CA PHE A 176 10.10 11.10 -1.41
C PHE A 176 11.52 10.59 -1.67
N SER A 177 12.23 10.20 -0.60
CA SER A 177 13.61 9.70 -0.69
C SER A 177 13.67 8.20 -0.40
N LEU A 178 14.06 7.41 -1.40
CA LEU A 178 14.36 5.98 -1.22
C LEU A 178 15.56 5.75 -0.29
N ASP A 179 16.51 6.69 -0.22
CA ASP A 179 17.72 6.52 0.60
C ASP A 179 17.42 6.58 2.10
N LYS A 180 16.31 7.21 2.49
CA LYS A 180 15.87 7.24 3.89
C LYS A 180 15.32 5.89 4.40
N ILE A 181 14.98 4.97 3.50
CA ILE A 181 14.33 3.68 3.84
C ILE A 181 15.18 2.45 3.55
N LYS A 182 16.35 2.64 2.97
CA LYS A 182 17.34 1.59 2.71
C LYS A 182 18.25 1.34 3.90
#